data_9356a8db665f6c28602fbce512182ff2
#
_entry.id   9356a8db665f6c28602fbce512182ff2
#
_cell.length_a   1.000
_cell.length_b   1.000
_cell.length_c   1.000
_cell.angle_alpha   90.00
_cell.angle_beta   90.00
_cell.angle_gamma   90.00
#
_symmetry.space_group_name_H-M   'P 1'
#
loop_
_entity.id
_entity.type
_entity.pdbx_description
1 polymer ?
#
loop_
_entity_poly.entity_id
_entity_poly.type
_entity_poly.pdbx_seq_one_letter_code
_entity_poly.pdbx_strand_id
1 'polypeptide(L)'
;CGDIKDPFKYFKPASFDAVVTNPPYINRGGGIVNPLDTKAISRHEIFCSLEDVIRTSSKLLAPCGRFAMVHKPERLADIIFLMRTWKIEPKYLRFVHPSPYKKPNLLLIRGIKNGNPE
;
A
#
# COMPACT_ATOMS: atom_id res chain seq x y z
N CYS A 1 -0.82 -11.47 -13.10
CA CYS A 1 -1.20 -11.47 -11.72
C CYS A 1 -2.72 -11.52 -11.57
N GLY A 2 -3.19 -12.11 -10.51
CA GLY A 2 -4.61 -12.15 -10.25
C GLY A 2 -5.18 -10.76 -10.07
N ASP A 3 -6.46 -10.62 -10.31
CA ASP A 3 -7.11 -9.34 -10.11
C ASP A 3 -7.23 -9.09 -8.61
N ILE A 4 -6.51 -8.10 -8.12
CA ILE A 4 -6.52 -7.77 -6.70
C ILE A 4 -7.89 -7.28 -6.22
N LYS A 5 -8.75 -6.91 -7.13
CA LYS A 5 -10.11 -6.46 -6.79
C LYS A 5 -11.03 -7.62 -6.42
N ASP A 6 -10.66 -8.83 -6.78
CA ASP A 6 -11.47 -10.01 -6.51
C ASP A 6 -10.59 -11.15 -5.95
N PRO A 7 -9.97 -10.94 -4.77
CA PRO A 7 -9.10 -11.95 -4.19
C PRO A 7 -9.88 -13.17 -3.68
N PHE A 8 -11.16 -12.99 -3.37
CA PHE A 8 -11.96 -14.06 -2.79
C PHE A 8 -12.32 -15.15 -3.78
N LYS A 9 -12.02 -14.93 -5.05
CA LYS A 9 -12.08 -15.97 -6.05
C LYS A 9 -11.08 -17.09 -5.75
N TYR A 10 -9.97 -16.76 -5.08
CA TYR A 10 -8.88 -17.69 -4.81
C TYR A 10 -8.63 -17.92 -3.32
N PHE A 11 -9.03 -16.99 -2.46
CA PHE A 11 -8.69 -17.02 -1.03
C PHE A 11 -9.91 -16.72 -0.17
N LYS A 12 -9.95 -17.34 1.01
CA LYS A 12 -11.00 -17.06 1.98
C LYS A 12 -10.73 -15.73 2.68
N PRO A 13 -11.77 -14.92 2.97
CA PRO A 13 -11.58 -13.72 3.77
C PRO A 13 -11.03 -14.04 5.15
N ALA A 14 -10.27 -13.10 5.72
CA ALA A 14 -9.73 -13.20 7.08
C ALA A 14 -8.95 -14.48 7.34
N SER A 15 -8.24 -14.98 6.33
CA SER A 15 -7.52 -16.25 6.45
C SER A 15 -6.01 -16.11 6.54
N PHE A 16 -5.47 -14.89 6.41
CA PHE A 16 -4.03 -14.69 6.42
C PHE A 16 -3.57 -13.96 7.67
N ASP A 17 -2.43 -14.41 8.22
CA ASP A 17 -1.80 -13.76 9.37
C ASP A 17 -0.94 -12.58 8.97
N ALA A 18 -0.52 -12.50 7.72
CA ALA A 18 0.30 -11.41 7.23
C ALA A 18 0.08 -11.19 5.74
N VAL A 19 0.11 -9.93 5.35
CA VAL A 19 0.08 -9.52 3.94
C VAL A 19 1.20 -8.50 3.73
N VAL A 20 2.04 -8.75 2.74
CA VAL A 20 3.10 -7.83 2.34
C VAL A 20 2.83 -7.41 0.91
N THR A 21 2.90 -6.12 0.65
CA THR A 21 2.59 -5.61 -0.68
C THR A 21 3.61 -4.55 -1.11
N ASN A 22 3.92 -4.57 -2.39
CA ASN A 22 4.74 -3.57 -3.05
C ASN A 22 3.99 -3.13 -4.29
N PRO A 23 2.98 -2.26 -4.15
CA PRO A 23 2.14 -1.88 -5.27
C PRO A 23 2.97 -1.20 -6.37
N PRO A 24 2.55 -1.34 -7.62
CA PRO A 24 3.24 -0.67 -8.71
C PRO A 24 3.18 0.85 -8.53
N TYR A 25 4.29 1.50 -8.80
CA TYR A 25 4.36 2.95 -8.80
C TYR A 25 3.87 3.49 -10.13
N ILE A 26 3.57 4.78 -10.13
CA ILE A 26 2.97 5.45 -11.28
C ILE A 26 3.82 5.35 -12.53
N ASN A 27 5.14 5.39 -12.39
CA ASN A 27 6.05 5.38 -13.52
C ASN A 27 6.18 4.01 -14.17
N ARG A 28 5.35 3.08 -13.78
CA ARG A 28 5.24 1.77 -14.39
C ARG A 28 6.53 0.95 -14.43
N GLY A 29 7.38 1.14 -13.44
CA GLY A 29 8.45 0.19 -13.21
C GLY A 29 9.45 0.07 -14.33
N GLY A 30 9.91 1.15 -14.88
CA GLY A 30 11.02 1.11 -15.82
C GLY A 30 10.66 0.72 -17.24
N GLY A 31 9.42 0.52 -17.54
CA GLY A 31 9.00 0.44 -18.92
C GLY A 31 9.22 1.78 -19.60
N ILE A 32 9.30 1.76 -20.91
CA ILE A 32 9.36 3.02 -21.65
C ILE A 32 8.01 3.68 -21.49
N VAL A 33 7.94 4.67 -20.63
CA VAL A 33 6.71 5.41 -20.37
C VAL A 33 6.77 6.71 -21.16
N ASN A 34 5.76 6.91 -21.97
CA ASN A 34 5.59 8.18 -22.65
C ASN A 34 5.36 9.26 -21.59
N PRO A 35 6.12 10.37 -21.61
CA PRO A 35 5.89 11.43 -20.64
C PRO A 35 4.47 11.94 -20.58
N LEU A 36 3.76 11.89 -21.70
CA LEU A 36 2.35 12.27 -21.74
C LEU A 36 1.48 11.29 -20.93
N ASP A 37 1.79 10.01 -21.00
CA ASP A 37 1.05 9.01 -20.24
C ASP A 37 1.28 9.19 -18.76
N THR A 38 2.51 9.51 -18.37
CA THR A 38 2.84 9.78 -16.98
C THR A 38 2.03 10.95 -16.43
N LYS A 39 1.89 12.00 -17.24
CA LYS A 39 1.11 13.17 -16.85
C LYS A 39 -0.39 12.88 -16.79
N ALA A 40 -0.85 11.91 -17.56
CA ALA A 40 -2.26 11.56 -17.59
C ALA A 40 -2.71 10.78 -16.35
N ILE A 41 -1.79 10.19 -15.61
CA ILE A 41 -2.13 9.45 -14.40
C ILE A 41 -2.44 10.45 -13.29
N SER A 42 -3.71 10.54 -12.93
CA SER A 42 -4.17 11.50 -11.95
C SER A 42 -3.94 11.04 -10.52
N ARG A 43 -3.99 11.99 -9.57
CA ARG A 43 -3.97 11.66 -8.15
C ARG A 43 -5.12 10.73 -7.77
N HIS A 44 -6.25 10.92 -8.39
CA HIS A 44 -7.42 10.11 -8.15
C HIS A 44 -7.16 8.64 -8.49
N GLU A 45 -6.52 8.38 -9.63
CA GLU A 45 -6.18 7.01 -10.01
C GLU A 45 -5.21 6.36 -9.05
N ILE A 46 -4.20 7.12 -8.61
CA ILE A 46 -3.24 6.63 -7.62
C ILE A 46 -3.94 6.28 -6.32
N PHE A 47 -4.81 7.16 -5.86
CA PHE A 47 -5.54 6.95 -4.61
C PHE A 47 -6.45 5.72 -4.71
N CYS A 48 -7.17 5.58 -5.81
CA CYS A 48 -8.05 4.43 -6.01
C CYS A 48 -7.27 3.12 -6.06
N SER A 49 -6.09 3.13 -6.68
CA SER A 49 -5.23 1.95 -6.72
C SER A 49 -4.74 1.57 -5.33
N LEU A 50 -4.32 2.55 -4.53
CA LEU A 50 -3.91 2.32 -3.15
C LEU A 50 -5.07 1.80 -2.31
N GLU A 51 -6.25 2.37 -2.50
CA GLU A 51 -7.44 1.92 -1.77
C GLU A 51 -7.76 0.47 -2.09
N ASP A 52 -7.70 0.09 -3.36
CA ASP A 52 -7.95 -1.31 -3.75
C ASP A 52 -6.97 -2.26 -3.05
N VAL A 53 -5.69 -1.90 -3.01
CA VAL A 53 -4.67 -2.73 -2.37
C VAL A 53 -4.92 -2.85 -0.88
N ILE A 54 -5.12 -1.73 -0.20
CA ILE A 54 -5.29 -1.71 1.25
C ILE A 54 -6.59 -2.37 1.67
N ARG A 55 -7.67 -2.08 0.96
CA ARG A 55 -8.97 -2.70 1.21
C ARG A 55 -8.89 -4.22 1.07
N THR A 56 -8.29 -4.68 -0.02
CA THR A 56 -8.16 -6.10 -0.28
C THR A 56 -7.31 -6.78 0.79
N SER A 57 -6.19 -6.15 1.16
CA SER A 57 -5.33 -6.66 2.21
C SER A 57 -6.06 -6.76 3.54
N SER A 58 -6.85 -5.74 3.87
CA SER A 58 -7.65 -5.74 5.09
C SER A 58 -8.63 -6.90 5.13
N LYS A 59 -9.29 -7.16 4.00
CA LYS A 59 -10.26 -8.26 3.93
C LYS A 59 -9.62 -9.63 4.01
N LEU A 60 -8.38 -9.75 3.53
CA LEU A 60 -7.65 -11.01 3.60
C LEU A 60 -7.07 -11.29 4.99
N LEU A 61 -6.77 -10.25 5.74
CA LEU A 61 -6.12 -10.40 7.05
C LEU A 61 -7.09 -10.86 8.11
N ALA A 62 -6.65 -11.83 8.90
CA ALA A 62 -7.34 -12.22 10.13
C ALA A 62 -7.19 -11.09 11.16
N PRO A 63 -8.05 -11.05 12.19
CA PRO A 63 -7.86 -10.10 13.28
C PRO A 63 -6.47 -10.23 13.89
N CYS A 64 -5.82 -9.09 14.15
CA CYS A 64 -4.44 -9.00 14.62
C CYS A 64 -3.41 -9.44 13.58
N GLY A 65 -3.83 -9.65 12.34
CA GLY A 65 -2.91 -9.93 11.24
C GLY A 65 -2.03 -8.73 10.93
N ARG A 66 -0.87 -8.99 10.36
CA ARG A 66 0.13 -7.96 10.08
C ARG A 66 0.08 -7.53 8.62
N PHE A 67 0.16 -6.25 8.42
CA PHE A 67 0.22 -5.66 7.09
C PHE A 67 1.54 -4.91 6.92
N ALA A 68 2.15 -5.03 5.75
CA ALA A 68 3.34 -4.25 5.41
C ALA A 68 3.24 -3.78 3.97
N MET A 69 3.68 -2.55 3.74
CA MET A 69 3.66 -1.95 2.41
C MET A 69 4.93 -1.13 2.18
N VAL A 70 5.45 -1.23 0.98
CA VAL A 70 6.52 -0.37 0.50
C VAL A 70 5.94 0.55 -0.56
N HIS A 71 6.20 1.83 -0.44
CA HIS A 71 5.67 2.81 -1.38
C HIS A 71 6.54 4.07 -1.40
N LYS A 72 6.11 5.08 -2.14
CA LYS A 72 6.79 6.36 -2.18
C LYS A 72 6.40 7.21 -0.97
N PRO A 73 7.36 7.95 -0.39
CA PRO A 73 7.06 8.79 0.79
C PRO A 73 5.99 9.84 0.55
N GLU A 74 5.85 10.33 -0.68
CA GLU A 74 4.88 11.36 -1.02
C GLU A 74 3.44 10.88 -0.81
N ARG A 75 3.23 9.56 -0.69
CA ARG A 75 1.89 9.00 -0.49
C ARG A 75 1.60 8.64 0.97
N LEU A 76 2.46 9.06 1.88
CA LEU A 76 2.31 8.68 3.29
C LEU A 76 0.94 9.04 3.87
N ALA A 77 0.47 10.25 3.64
CA ALA A 77 -0.80 10.68 4.19
C ALA A 77 -1.97 9.86 3.63
N ASP A 78 -1.95 9.58 2.33
CA ASP A 78 -2.99 8.77 1.70
C ASP A 78 -2.98 7.35 2.26
N ILE A 79 -1.78 6.78 2.43
CA ILE A 79 -1.63 5.42 2.94
C ILE A 79 -2.16 5.30 4.36
N ILE A 80 -1.79 6.24 5.23
CA ILE A 80 -2.26 6.24 6.62
C ILE A 80 -3.78 6.39 6.68
N PHE A 81 -4.32 7.31 5.90
CA PHE A 81 -5.77 7.51 5.85
C PHE A 81 -6.50 6.24 5.44
N LEU A 82 -6.02 5.60 4.37
CA LEU A 82 -6.65 4.37 3.87
C LEU A 82 -6.49 3.21 4.84
N MET A 83 -5.32 3.08 5.45
CA MET A 83 -5.10 2.03 6.43
C MET A 83 -6.10 2.14 7.59
N ARG A 84 -6.28 3.34 8.13
CA ARG A 84 -7.24 3.55 9.22
C ARG A 84 -8.67 3.38 8.75
N THR A 85 -8.98 3.79 7.53
CA THR A 85 -10.31 3.60 6.96
C THR A 85 -10.68 2.11 6.90
N TRP A 86 -9.71 1.27 6.57
CA TRP A 86 -9.92 -0.16 6.42
C TRP A 86 -9.47 -0.98 7.62
N LYS A 87 -9.36 -0.34 8.80
CA LYS A 87 -9.13 -1.00 10.08
C LYS A 87 -7.75 -1.64 10.21
N ILE A 88 -6.75 -1.07 9.55
CA ILE A 88 -5.35 -1.46 9.74
C ILE A 88 -4.68 -0.31 10.47
N GLU A 89 -4.30 -0.51 11.74
CA GLU A 89 -3.67 0.54 12.52
C GLU A 89 -2.18 0.59 12.23
N PRO A 90 -1.64 1.73 11.73
CA PRO A 90 -0.21 1.85 11.49
C PRO A 90 0.57 1.77 12.81
N LYS A 91 1.61 0.95 12.84
CA LYS A 91 2.41 0.75 14.06
C LYS A 91 3.88 1.02 13.87
N TYR A 92 4.38 1.00 12.63
CA TYR A 92 5.79 1.17 12.34
C TYR A 92 5.95 1.90 11.03
N LEU A 93 6.88 2.84 11.00
CA LEU A 93 7.15 3.62 9.81
C LEU A 93 8.66 3.79 9.66
N ARG A 94 9.18 3.51 8.48
CA ARG A 94 10.58 3.70 8.19
C ARG A 94 10.75 4.34 6.83
N PHE A 95 11.59 5.36 6.77
CA PHE A 95 11.98 5.98 5.52
C PHE A 95 13.35 5.47 5.10
N VAL A 96 13.51 5.20 3.82
CA VAL A 96 14.77 4.75 3.24
C VAL A 96 15.32 5.88 2.39
N HIS A 97 16.55 6.29 2.69
CA HIS A 97 17.25 7.34 1.97
C HIS A 97 18.32 6.74 1.07
N PRO A 98 18.49 7.21 -0.18
CA PRO A 98 19.56 6.71 -1.03
C PRO A 98 20.94 7.14 -0.53
N SER A 99 21.00 8.22 0.25
CA SER A 99 22.20 8.64 0.97
C SER A 99 21.80 9.51 2.15
N PRO A 100 22.70 9.73 3.14
CA PRO A 100 22.35 10.54 4.32
C PRO A 100 21.91 11.97 4.00
N TYR A 101 22.31 12.48 2.84
CA TYR A 101 22.03 13.86 2.49
C TYR A 101 20.91 14.03 1.50
N LYS A 102 20.26 12.95 1.11
CA LYS A 102 19.16 13.01 0.13
C LYS A 102 17.83 12.71 0.78
N LYS A 103 16.77 13.18 0.12
CA LYS A 103 15.41 12.90 0.57
C LYS A 103 15.15 11.39 0.55
N PRO A 104 14.23 10.91 1.40
CA PRO A 104 13.84 9.51 1.33
C PRO A 104 13.19 9.21 -0.01
N ASN A 105 13.52 8.05 -0.56
CA ASN A 105 12.93 7.60 -1.81
C ASN A 105 11.98 6.43 -1.65
N LEU A 106 11.96 5.80 -0.48
CA LEU A 106 11.05 4.71 -0.17
C LEU A 106 10.52 4.86 1.24
N LEU A 107 9.33 4.34 1.41
CA LEU A 107 8.62 4.30 2.68
C LEU A 107 8.24 2.84 2.96
N LEU A 108 8.58 2.36 4.14
CA LEU A 108 8.09 1.09 4.63
C LEU A 108 7.13 1.37 5.79
N ILE A 109 5.91 0.89 5.68
CA ILE A 109 4.92 1.06 6.74
C ILE A 109 4.35 -0.30 7.12
N ARG A 110 4.18 -0.54 8.41
CA ARG A 110 3.57 -1.75 8.92
C ARG A 110 2.40 -1.40 9.83
N GLY A 111 1.41 -2.27 9.85
CA GLY A 111 0.23 -2.08 10.68
C GLY A 111 -0.35 -3.40 11.12
N ILE A 112 -1.37 -3.31 11.97
CA ILE A 112 -2.04 -4.48 12.53
C ILE A 112 -3.53 -4.35 12.29
N LYS A 113 -4.12 -5.40 11.74
CA LYS A 113 -5.56 -5.44 11.50
C LYS A 113 -6.32 -5.37 12.82
N ASN A 114 -7.23 -4.42 12.93
CA ASN A 114 -8.00 -4.15 14.14
C ASN A 114 -7.13 -3.81 15.35
N GLY A 115 -5.92 -3.27 15.11
CA GLY A 115 -5.06 -2.83 16.20
C GLY A 115 -5.59 -1.59 16.90
N ASN A 116 -5.15 -1.38 18.14
CA ASN A 116 -5.50 -0.19 18.90
C ASN A 116 -4.62 0.98 18.49
N PRO A 117 -5.14 2.20 18.50
CA PRO A 117 -4.38 3.38 18.10
C PRO A 117 -3.44 3.88 19.21
N GLU A 118 -2.48 3.07 19.57
CA GLU A 118 -1.48 3.43 20.57
C GLU A 118 -0.08 3.42 20.01
#